data_e1e2a8be44ad69f92d84947a8e9e254c
#
_entry.id   e1e2a8be44ad69f92d84947a8e9e254c
#
_cell.length_a   1.000
_cell.length_b   1.000
_cell.length_c   1.000
_cell.angle_alpha   90.00
_cell.angle_beta   90.00
_cell.angle_gamma   90.00
#
_symmetry.space_group_name_H-M   'P 1'
#
loop_
_entity.id
_entity.type
_entity.pdbx_description
1 polymer ?
#
loop_
_entity_poly.entity_id
_entity_poly.type
_entity_poly.pdbx_seq_one_letter_code
_entity_poly.pdbx_strand_id
1 'polypeptide(L)'
;MSELSISSDGRDDPAVFRDKVAAGEAGGADTIWIANHLFLRDPSVLGALTLSETQRLKVALMAVSPLTQHPVQIAMATATLAERFPGRVKLCLGVGAPADLSAIGVDGAKPLRAMREALQLVRALLSGESVTFQGESFRVDRRRLAAAAAHIPIVLAASGPQMLELAGAEADGVLISAGASVPFVQQTLGSVARGAKGRKVKTSGLVYASVDAEEQRANDRVRRILAILLRGAHHKANLDLAGSVLDQSALNAAVVAEDWSRAEALIGDDIVARHAASGTPEQLRRRLAEYHASGLDEIVIAGVRDGAQIKAILKSS
;
A
#
# COMPACT_ATOMS: atom_id res chain seq x y z
N MET A 1 15.86 -13.85 -1.91
CA MET A 1 14.46 -14.01 -1.47
C MET A 1 13.84 -12.63 -1.48
N SER A 2 12.60 -12.46 -2.00
CA SER A 2 11.89 -11.19 -1.92
C SER A 2 11.57 -10.85 -0.46
N GLU A 3 11.56 -9.56 -0.15
CA GLU A 3 11.15 -9.12 1.17
C GLU A 3 9.65 -9.38 1.34
N LEU A 4 9.26 -9.96 2.47
CA LEU A 4 7.87 -10.08 2.88
C LEU A 4 7.56 -9.06 3.96
N SER A 5 6.51 -8.32 3.71
CA SER A 5 5.94 -7.30 4.60
C SER A 5 4.47 -7.60 4.86
N ILE A 6 3.90 -6.95 5.86
CA ILE A 6 2.49 -7.07 6.21
C ILE A 6 1.82 -5.70 6.14
N SER A 7 0.49 -5.65 6.09
CA SER A 7 -0.24 -4.39 6.16
C SER A 7 -1.37 -4.41 7.19
N SER A 8 -1.75 -3.22 7.64
CA SER A 8 -2.98 -2.95 8.40
C SER A 8 -3.73 -1.81 7.73
N ASP A 9 -5.05 -1.94 7.60
CA ASP A 9 -5.90 -0.95 6.95
C ASP A 9 -6.50 0.10 7.92
N GLY A 10 -6.12 0.04 9.21
CA GLY A 10 -6.59 0.95 10.24
C GLY A 10 -7.96 0.62 10.84
N ARG A 11 -8.62 -0.46 10.39
CA ARG A 11 -9.92 -0.92 10.93
C ARG A 11 -9.81 -1.74 12.19
N ASP A 12 -8.67 -2.40 12.37
CA ASP A 12 -8.43 -3.29 13.50
C ASP A 12 -8.64 -2.56 14.83
N ASP A 13 -9.28 -3.21 15.79
CA ASP A 13 -9.23 -2.72 17.16
C ASP A 13 -7.79 -2.79 17.72
N PRO A 14 -7.50 -2.09 18.83
CA PRO A 14 -6.13 -2.03 19.35
C PRO A 14 -5.52 -3.39 19.71
N ALA A 15 -6.33 -4.38 20.13
CA ALA A 15 -5.84 -5.69 20.49
C ALA A 15 -5.45 -6.51 19.25
N VAL A 16 -6.31 -6.49 18.22
CA VAL A 16 -6.04 -7.14 16.92
C VAL A 16 -4.83 -6.51 16.24
N PHE A 17 -4.74 -5.17 16.23
CA PHE A 17 -3.58 -4.50 15.66
C PHE A 17 -2.28 -4.92 16.35
N ARG A 18 -2.25 -4.93 17.69
CA ARG A 18 -1.08 -5.37 18.46
C ARG A 18 -0.71 -6.83 18.19
N ASP A 19 -1.70 -7.73 18.08
CA ASP A 19 -1.47 -9.13 17.74
C ASP A 19 -0.83 -9.27 16.34
N LYS A 20 -1.29 -8.50 15.35
CA LYS A 20 -0.68 -8.46 14.01
C LYS A 20 0.76 -7.94 14.04
N VAL A 21 1.03 -6.89 14.80
CA VAL A 21 2.39 -6.34 14.98
C VAL A 21 3.32 -7.38 15.60
N ALA A 22 2.89 -8.03 16.69
CA ALA A 22 3.66 -9.07 17.36
C ALA A 22 3.90 -10.28 16.44
N ALA A 23 2.89 -10.67 15.66
CA ALA A 23 3.02 -11.75 14.68
C ALA A 23 4.01 -11.42 13.55
N GLY A 24 3.98 -10.19 13.05
CA GLY A 24 4.93 -9.69 12.03
C GLY A 24 6.35 -9.67 12.54
N GLU A 25 6.57 -9.10 13.73
CA GLU A 25 7.90 -9.07 14.37
C GLU A 25 8.45 -10.50 14.60
N ALA A 26 7.65 -11.38 15.17
CA ALA A 26 8.06 -12.75 15.44
C ALA A 26 8.24 -13.60 14.17
N GLY A 27 7.43 -13.34 13.14
CA GLY A 27 7.47 -14.06 11.87
C GLY A 27 8.54 -13.57 10.90
N GLY A 28 9.28 -12.49 11.24
CA GLY A 28 10.36 -11.97 10.41
C GLY A 28 9.90 -11.10 9.24
N ALA A 29 8.70 -10.51 9.31
CA ALA A 29 8.29 -9.49 8.34
C ALA A 29 9.28 -8.32 8.35
N ASP A 30 9.58 -7.74 7.16
CA ASP A 30 10.48 -6.59 7.06
C ASP A 30 9.80 -5.30 7.52
N THR A 31 8.58 -5.06 7.06
CA THR A 31 7.86 -3.80 7.27
C THR A 31 6.39 -4.09 7.56
N ILE A 32 5.78 -3.30 8.46
CA ILE A 32 4.33 -3.15 8.48
C ILE A 32 3.93 -1.86 7.76
N TRP A 33 3.09 -1.99 6.74
CA TRP A 33 2.52 -0.89 5.99
C TRP A 33 1.18 -0.51 6.59
N ILE A 34 1.10 0.66 7.22
CA ILE A 34 -0.09 1.12 7.94
C ILE A 34 -0.84 2.10 7.05
N ALA A 35 -2.06 1.72 6.64
CA ALA A 35 -2.84 2.50 5.70
C ALA A 35 -3.39 3.80 6.33
N ASN A 36 -3.31 4.88 5.57
CA ASN A 36 -3.94 6.17 5.87
C ASN A 36 -5.28 6.28 5.13
N HIS A 37 -6.30 5.62 5.64
CA HIS A 37 -7.67 5.83 5.19
C HIS A 37 -8.33 6.88 6.07
N LEU A 38 -8.99 7.86 5.47
CA LEU A 38 -9.75 8.86 6.23
C LEU A 38 -10.82 8.19 7.09
N PHE A 39 -11.13 8.79 8.22
CA PHE A 39 -12.09 8.30 9.22
C PHE A 39 -11.68 6.99 9.94
N LEU A 40 -10.49 6.44 9.62
CA LEU A 40 -9.91 5.31 10.35
C LEU A 40 -8.78 5.77 11.28
N ARG A 41 -8.03 4.83 11.86
CA ARG A 41 -6.95 5.15 12.81
C ARG A 41 -5.76 5.76 12.09
N ASP A 42 -5.17 6.79 12.70
CA ASP A 42 -4.04 7.54 12.14
C ASP A 42 -2.77 6.67 12.04
N PRO A 43 -2.14 6.59 10.85
CA PRO A 43 -0.97 5.74 10.63
C PRO A 43 0.28 6.23 11.39
N SER A 44 0.42 7.52 11.66
CA SER A 44 1.59 8.04 12.39
C SER A 44 1.53 7.65 13.86
N VAL A 45 0.32 7.68 14.45
CA VAL A 45 0.09 7.24 15.83
C VAL A 45 0.30 5.73 15.95
N LEU A 46 -0.32 4.93 15.06
CA LEU A 46 -0.12 3.48 15.04
C LEU A 46 1.34 3.10 14.75
N GLY A 47 2.01 3.86 13.89
CA GLY A 47 3.42 3.70 13.57
C GLY A 47 4.32 3.94 14.77
N ALA A 48 4.07 4.99 15.55
CA ALA A 48 4.81 5.28 16.78
C ALA A 48 4.67 4.17 17.82
N LEU A 49 3.44 3.66 18.01
CA LEU A 49 3.18 2.53 18.92
C LEU A 49 3.92 1.27 18.44
N THR A 50 3.81 0.93 17.15
CA THR A 50 4.51 -0.22 16.55
C THR A 50 6.02 -0.15 16.77
N LEU A 51 6.62 1.00 16.44
CA LEU A 51 8.07 1.19 16.57
C LEU A 51 8.55 1.10 18.01
N SER A 52 7.73 1.54 18.96
CA SER A 52 8.02 1.47 20.41
C SER A 52 7.92 0.05 20.97
N GLU A 53 7.04 -0.78 20.41
CA GLU A 53 6.77 -2.15 20.89
C GLU A 53 7.62 -3.21 20.15
N THR A 54 8.37 -2.84 19.10
CA THR A 54 9.15 -3.78 18.27
C THR A 54 10.62 -3.38 18.17
N GLN A 55 11.49 -4.33 17.80
CA GLN A 55 12.94 -4.10 17.68
C GLN A 55 13.42 -4.05 16.23
N ARG A 56 12.80 -4.82 15.33
CA ARG A 56 13.25 -5.00 13.93
C ARG A 56 12.26 -4.51 12.90
N LEU A 57 10.96 -4.69 13.18
CA LEU A 57 9.89 -4.37 12.24
C LEU A 57 9.94 -2.90 11.86
N LYS A 58 10.06 -2.61 10.58
CA LYS A 58 9.98 -1.25 10.05
C LYS A 58 8.52 -0.84 9.89
N VAL A 59 8.27 0.45 9.81
CA VAL A 59 6.95 1.03 9.56
C VAL A 59 6.96 1.82 8.27
N ALA A 60 5.97 1.59 7.41
CA ALA A 60 5.65 2.44 6.27
C ALA A 60 4.30 3.13 6.50
N LEU A 61 4.29 4.46 6.49
CA LEU A 61 3.05 5.26 6.53
C LEU A 61 2.45 5.26 5.11
N MET A 62 1.31 4.59 4.90
CA MET A 62 0.80 4.25 3.54
C MET A 62 -0.69 4.58 3.38
N ALA A 63 -1.13 5.25 2.36
CA ALA A 63 -0.42 6.25 1.62
C ALA A 63 -0.93 7.61 2.10
N VAL A 64 -0.01 8.42 2.60
CA VAL A 64 -0.36 9.75 3.12
C VAL A 64 -0.61 10.70 1.94
N SER A 65 -1.75 11.39 1.95
CA SER A 65 -2.13 12.27 0.86
C SER A 65 -1.73 13.71 1.14
N PRO A 66 -0.97 14.34 0.24
CA PRO A 66 -0.66 15.77 0.34
C PRO A 66 -1.88 16.67 0.06
N LEU A 67 -3.00 16.11 -0.39
CA LEU A 67 -4.26 16.83 -0.58
C LEU A 67 -5.04 16.96 0.73
N THR A 68 -4.82 16.05 1.69
CA THR A 68 -5.51 16.06 3.00
C THR A 68 -4.60 16.51 4.14
N GLN A 69 -3.29 16.41 3.96
CA GLN A 69 -2.30 16.81 4.95
C GLN A 69 -1.15 17.57 4.26
N HIS A 70 -0.85 18.79 4.73
CA HIS A 70 0.19 19.59 4.12
C HIS A 70 1.57 18.89 4.16
N PRO A 71 2.39 18.93 3.07
CA PRO A 71 3.69 18.28 3.01
C PRO A 71 4.64 18.59 4.18
N VAL A 72 4.54 19.78 4.77
CA VAL A 72 5.30 20.15 5.99
C VAL A 72 4.91 19.26 7.17
N GLN A 73 3.61 19.01 7.38
CA GLN A 73 3.13 18.16 8.49
C GLN A 73 3.52 16.70 8.24
N ILE A 74 3.44 16.24 6.98
CA ILE A 74 3.91 14.91 6.59
C ILE A 74 5.40 14.75 6.91
N ALA A 75 6.22 15.71 6.52
CA ALA A 75 7.65 15.71 6.80
C ALA A 75 7.96 15.78 8.30
N MET A 76 7.22 16.60 9.08
CA MET A 76 7.36 16.68 10.54
C MET A 76 7.12 15.32 11.21
N ALA A 77 5.98 14.67 10.93
CA ALA A 77 5.64 13.40 11.53
C ALA A 77 6.67 12.31 11.15
N THR A 78 7.04 12.26 9.88
CA THR A 78 8.01 11.27 9.36
C THR A 78 9.40 11.48 9.96
N ALA A 79 9.89 12.72 10.02
CA ALA A 79 11.20 13.05 10.61
C ALA A 79 11.26 12.74 12.10
N THR A 80 10.21 13.08 12.86
CA THR A 80 10.12 12.79 14.29
C THR A 80 10.19 11.30 14.59
N LEU A 81 9.47 10.49 13.80
CA LEU A 81 9.55 9.03 13.94
C LEU A 81 10.95 8.49 13.57
N ALA A 82 11.52 8.98 12.48
CA ALA A 82 12.82 8.52 12.02
C ALA A 82 13.98 8.94 12.92
N GLU A 83 13.91 10.11 13.56
CA GLU A 83 14.87 10.56 14.59
C GLU A 83 14.88 9.62 15.79
N ARG A 84 13.69 9.21 16.25
CA ARG A 84 13.55 8.29 17.40
C ARG A 84 13.85 6.84 17.05
N PHE A 85 13.59 6.44 15.80
CA PHE A 85 13.72 5.05 15.31
C PHE A 85 14.51 5.02 13.98
N PRO A 86 15.83 5.28 14.01
CA PRO A 86 16.64 5.40 12.81
C PRO A 86 16.58 4.14 11.93
N GLY A 87 16.40 4.33 10.61
CA GLY A 87 16.39 3.26 9.61
C GLY A 87 15.13 2.39 9.60
N ARG A 88 14.13 2.69 10.46
CA ARG A 88 12.91 1.88 10.59
C ARG A 88 11.65 2.56 10.04
N VAL A 89 11.76 3.71 9.40
CA VAL A 89 10.62 4.48 8.88
C VAL A 89 10.71 4.60 7.37
N LYS A 90 9.62 4.31 6.67
CA LYS A 90 9.38 4.58 5.25
C LYS A 90 8.16 5.51 5.15
N LEU A 91 8.16 6.42 4.18
CA LEU A 91 7.00 7.24 3.85
C LEU A 91 6.45 6.79 2.50
N CYS A 92 5.15 6.52 2.43
CA CYS A 92 4.46 6.29 1.17
C CYS A 92 3.46 7.42 0.93
N LEU A 93 3.63 8.15 -0.16
CA LEU A 93 2.70 9.20 -0.59
C LEU A 93 1.70 8.63 -1.60
N GLY A 94 0.48 9.13 -1.58
CA GLY A 94 -0.56 8.78 -2.55
C GLY A 94 -1.62 9.86 -2.64
N VAL A 95 -2.41 9.85 -3.71
CA VAL A 95 -3.44 10.88 -3.95
C VAL A 95 -4.57 10.81 -2.91
N GLY A 96 -4.87 9.61 -2.43
CA GLY A 96 -6.07 9.32 -1.65
C GLY A 96 -7.23 8.78 -2.49
N ALA A 97 -8.20 8.14 -1.84
CA ALA A 97 -9.38 7.62 -2.51
C ALA A 97 -10.33 8.76 -2.92
N PRO A 98 -10.81 8.79 -4.18
CA PRO A 98 -11.70 9.87 -4.63
C PRO A 98 -12.95 10.07 -3.77
N ALA A 99 -13.55 8.98 -3.29
CA ALA A 99 -14.72 9.04 -2.42
C ALA A 99 -14.41 9.71 -1.07
N ASP A 100 -13.25 9.42 -0.48
CA ASP A 100 -12.83 10.00 0.80
C ASP A 100 -12.51 11.49 0.63
N LEU A 101 -11.83 11.88 -0.45
CA LEU A 101 -11.54 13.28 -0.77
C LEU A 101 -12.85 14.08 -0.94
N SER A 102 -13.80 13.53 -1.70
CA SER A 102 -15.12 14.13 -1.90
C SER A 102 -15.88 14.30 -0.58
N ALA A 103 -15.81 13.30 0.30
CA ALA A 103 -16.49 13.33 1.60
C ALA A 103 -16.03 14.44 2.53
N ILE A 104 -14.80 14.94 2.35
CA ILE A 104 -14.25 16.06 3.13
C ILE A 104 -14.17 17.37 2.32
N GLY A 105 -14.79 17.42 1.13
CA GLY A 105 -14.84 18.61 0.30
C GLY A 105 -13.50 18.99 -0.36
N VAL A 106 -12.59 18.04 -0.50
CA VAL A 106 -11.29 18.27 -1.17
C VAL A 106 -11.41 17.96 -2.65
N ASP A 107 -11.11 18.98 -3.48
CA ASP A 107 -10.98 18.81 -4.93
C ASP A 107 -9.61 18.18 -5.25
N GLY A 108 -9.65 16.99 -5.82
CA GLY A 108 -8.47 16.27 -6.31
C GLY A 108 -7.93 16.76 -7.66
N ALA A 109 -8.20 18.02 -8.06
CA ALA A 109 -7.71 18.56 -9.33
C ALA A 109 -6.17 18.54 -9.40
N LYS A 110 -5.65 18.22 -10.60
CA LYS A 110 -4.20 18.18 -10.90
C LYS A 110 -3.35 17.33 -9.94
N PRO A 111 -3.75 16.08 -9.63
CA PRO A 111 -3.11 15.27 -8.60
C PRO A 111 -1.64 14.95 -8.92
N LEU A 112 -1.27 14.83 -10.20
CA LEU A 112 0.10 14.55 -10.62
C LEU A 112 1.06 15.69 -10.23
N ARG A 113 0.63 16.95 -10.41
CA ARG A 113 1.44 18.11 -10.04
C ARG A 113 1.58 18.22 -8.53
N ALA A 114 0.48 18.17 -7.81
CA ALA A 114 0.49 18.22 -6.35
C ALA A 114 1.37 17.11 -5.75
N MET A 115 1.32 15.91 -6.31
CA MET A 115 2.15 14.79 -5.87
C MET A 115 3.64 15.03 -6.13
N ARG A 116 4.00 15.55 -7.32
CA ARG A 116 5.40 15.88 -7.64
C ARG A 116 5.93 16.96 -6.70
N GLU A 117 5.21 18.05 -6.52
CA GLU A 117 5.60 19.12 -5.61
C GLU A 117 5.70 18.65 -4.17
N ALA A 118 4.76 17.81 -3.70
CA ALA A 118 4.81 17.23 -2.36
C ALA A 118 6.04 16.33 -2.17
N LEU A 119 6.34 15.45 -3.14
CA LEU A 119 7.52 14.59 -3.10
C LEU A 119 8.81 15.41 -3.00
N GLN A 120 8.95 16.44 -3.84
CA GLN A 120 10.13 17.32 -3.84
C GLN A 120 10.25 18.11 -2.54
N LEU A 121 9.13 18.71 -2.08
CA LEU A 121 9.12 19.49 -0.84
C LEU A 121 9.39 18.64 0.40
N VAL A 122 8.76 17.48 0.52
CA VAL A 122 9.01 16.55 1.63
C VAL A 122 10.48 16.11 1.63
N ARG A 123 11.03 15.72 0.48
CA ARG A 123 12.44 15.33 0.37
C ARG A 123 13.37 16.45 0.78
N ALA A 124 13.11 17.68 0.32
CA ALA A 124 13.90 18.84 0.70
C ALA A 124 13.85 19.12 2.21
N LEU A 125 12.66 19.05 2.83
CA LEU A 125 12.50 19.26 4.27
C LEU A 125 13.21 18.16 5.09
N LEU A 126 13.14 16.91 4.67
CA LEU A 126 13.79 15.78 5.35
C LEU A 126 15.32 15.85 5.29
N SER A 127 15.93 16.65 4.40
CA SER A 127 17.37 16.85 4.39
C SER A 127 17.92 17.60 5.62
N GLY A 128 17.02 18.28 6.34
CA GLY A 128 17.40 19.11 7.49
C GLY A 128 17.95 20.50 7.14
N GLU A 129 18.01 20.82 5.85
CA GLU A 129 18.48 22.13 5.38
C GLU A 129 17.34 23.16 5.39
N SER A 130 17.71 24.45 5.27
CA SER A 130 16.73 25.52 5.10
C SER A 130 16.13 25.47 3.71
N VAL A 131 14.80 25.33 3.61
CA VAL A 131 14.06 25.15 2.36
C VAL A 131 13.33 26.42 2.00
N THR A 132 13.50 26.86 0.74
CA THR A 132 12.61 27.78 0.03
C THR A 132 12.03 27.03 -1.15
N PHE A 133 10.71 26.87 -1.20
CA PHE A 133 9.99 26.15 -2.24
C PHE A 133 8.84 26.99 -2.74
N GLN A 134 8.76 27.19 -4.07
CA GLN A 134 7.73 27.99 -4.74
C GLN A 134 7.06 27.12 -5.81
N GLY A 135 6.06 26.34 -5.40
CA GLY A 135 5.21 25.56 -6.30
C GLY A 135 3.87 26.26 -6.57
N GLU A 136 3.05 25.64 -7.41
CA GLU A 136 1.65 26.07 -7.62
C GLU A 136 0.75 25.56 -6.49
N SER A 137 1.02 24.34 -5.96
CA SER A 137 0.22 23.71 -4.91
C SER A 137 0.75 24.04 -3.51
N PHE A 138 2.06 24.15 -3.36
CA PHE A 138 2.70 24.31 -2.04
C PHE A 138 3.77 25.40 -2.07
N ARG A 139 3.93 26.10 -0.92
CA ARG A 139 4.96 27.11 -0.73
C ARG A 139 5.58 27.00 0.65
N VAL A 140 6.90 27.17 0.73
CA VAL A 140 7.67 27.30 1.98
C VAL A 140 8.73 28.38 1.77
N ASP A 141 8.87 29.30 2.72
CA ASP A 141 9.87 30.35 2.66
C ASP A 141 10.83 30.24 3.83
N ARG A 142 12.08 29.87 3.56
CA ARG A 142 13.20 29.83 4.50
C ARG A 142 12.84 29.14 5.83
N ARG A 143 12.40 27.87 5.75
CA ARG A 143 12.08 27.05 6.92
C ARG A 143 12.87 25.75 6.92
N ARG A 144 13.13 25.26 8.11
CA ARG A 144 13.84 24.01 8.36
C ARG A 144 13.07 23.21 9.41
N LEU A 145 13.08 21.89 9.29
CA LEU A 145 12.58 21.01 10.35
C LEU A 145 13.54 21.05 11.56
N ALA A 146 12.98 20.94 12.77
CA ALA A 146 13.79 20.77 13.99
C ALA A 146 14.43 19.38 14.03
N ALA A 147 13.68 18.35 13.61
CA ALA A 147 14.18 16.99 13.47
C ALA A 147 14.74 16.82 12.05
N ALA A 148 15.98 16.34 11.94
CA ALA A 148 16.57 15.89 10.67
C ALA A 148 16.78 14.38 10.75
N ALA A 149 16.44 13.67 9.70
CA ALA A 149 16.67 12.23 9.64
C ALA A 149 17.47 11.91 8.39
N ALA A 150 18.55 11.14 8.57
CA ALA A 150 19.29 10.60 7.43
C ALA A 150 18.35 9.74 6.59
N HIS A 151 18.44 9.91 5.31
CA HIS A 151 17.74 9.21 4.21
C HIS A 151 16.52 8.36 4.60
N ILE A 152 15.33 8.96 4.52
CA ILE A 152 14.05 8.25 4.66
C ILE A 152 13.56 7.88 3.26
N PRO A 153 13.32 6.59 2.94
CA PRO A 153 12.78 6.21 1.65
C PRO A 153 11.37 6.78 1.44
N ILE A 154 11.16 7.45 0.31
CA ILE A 154 9.85 7.97 -0.10
C ILE A 154 9.32 7.14 -1.27
N VAL A 155 8.23 6.44 -1.03
CA VAL A 155 7.54 5.58 -1.99
C VAL A 155 6.32 6.31 -2.54
N LEU A 156 5.95 6.11 -3.80
CA LEU A 156 4.66 6.56 -4.34
C LEU A 156 3.70 5.38 -4.52
N ALA A 157 2.51 5.47 -3.94
CA ALA A 157 1.40 4.59 -4.30
C ALA A 157 0.79 5.07 -5.61
N ALA A 158 0.84 4.23 -6.65
CA ALA A 158 0.48 4.62 -8.00
C ALA A 158 -0.22 3.49 -8.77
N SER A 159 -1.17 3.85 -9.62
CA SER A 159 -1.86 2.94 -10.54
C SER A 159 -1.94 3.48 -11.98
N GLY A 160 -2.05 4.79 -12.15
CA GLY A 160 -2.10 5.41 -13.47
C GLY A 160 -0.71 5.62 -14.09
N PRO A 161 -0.57 5.54 -15.43
CA PRO A 161 0.74 5.51 -16.10
C PRO A 161 1.60 6.74 -15.80
N GLN A 162 1.03 7.94 -15.77
CA GLN A 162 1.79 9.16 -15.47
C GLN A 162 2.32 9.19 -14.03
N MET A 163 1.53 8.69 -13.06
CA MET A 163 1.96 8.62 -11.66
C MET A 163 3.03 7.54 -11.47
N LEU A 164 2.93 6.43 -12.20
CA LEU A 164 3.94 5.37 -12.23
C LEU A 164 5.27 5.87 -12.84
N GLU A 165 5.21 6.66 -13.91
CA GLU A 165 6.39 7.30 -14.49
C GLU A 165 7.00 8.33 -13.54
N LEU A 166 6.18 9.10 -12.81
CA LEU A 166 6.66 9.99 -11.75
C LEU A 166 7.36 9.21 -10.63
N ALA A 167 6.78 8.09 -10.18
CA ALA A 167 7.40 7.23 -9.18
C ALA A 167 8.76 6.73 -9.67
N GLY A 168 8.82 6.26 -10.91
CA GLY A 168 10.07 5.86 -11.56
C GLY A 168 11.11 6.97 -11.60
N ALA A 169 10.72 8.19 -11.93
CA ALA A 169 11.62 9.32 -12.11
C ALA A 169 12.16 9.91 -10.80
N GLU A 170 11.31 10.04 -9.78
CA GLU A 170 11.62 10.88 -8.63
C GLU A 170 11.50 10.19 -7.25
N ALA A 171 10.74 9.09 -7.11
CA ALA A 171 10.61 8.38 -5.82
C ALA A 171 11.68 7.31 -5.61
N ASP A 172 11.87 6.86 -4.37
CA ASP A 172 12.80 5.77 -4.03
C ASP A 172 12.17 4.41 -4.27
N GLY A 173 10.84 4.36 -4.34
CA GLY A 173 10.07 3.16 -4.64
C GLY A 173 8.68 3.46 -5.17
N VAL A 174 8.02 2.41 -5.62
CA VAL A 174 6.62 2.40 -6.02
C VAL A 174 5.85 1.34 -5.24
N LEU A 175 4.64 1.66 -4.83
CA LEU A 175 3.68 0.69 -4.27
C LEU A 175 2.55 0.46 -5.27
N ILE A 176 2.41 -0.78 -5.72
CA ILE A 176 1.30 -1.22 -6.57
C ILE A 176 0.15 -1.67 -5.67
N SER A 177 -1.07 -1.23 -5.99
CA SER A 177 -2.26 -1.52 -5.18
C SER A 177 -2.63 -3.00 -5.16
N ALA A 178 -3.37 -3.41 -4.11
CA ALA A 178 -3.85 -4.77 -3.94
C ALA A 178 -4.82 -5.22 -5.06
N GLY A 179 -4.96 -6.54 -5.22
CA GLY A 179 -5.82 -7.15 -6.23
C GLY A 179 -5.26 -7.07 -7.65
N ALA A 180 -4.03 -6.56 -7.81
CA ALA A 180 -3.34 -6.58 -9.11
C ALA A 180 -3.00 -8.01 -9.52
N SER A 181 -3.36 -8.38 -10.74
CA SER A 181 -2.94 -9.64 -11.34
C SER A 181 -1.46 -9.59 -11.75
N VAL A 182 -0.81 -10.73 -11.89
CA VAL A 182 0.60 -10.80 -12.33
C VAL A 182 0.82 -10.07 -13.66
N PRO A 183 -0.01 -10.25 -14.73
CA PRO A 183 0.13 -9.48 -15.96
C PRO A 183 -0.01 -7.97 -15.76
N PHE A 184 -0.91 -7.54 -14.87
CA PHE A 184 -1.08 -6.12 -14.56
C PHE A 184 0.13 -5.54 -13.82
N VAL A 185 0.71 -6.29 -12.89
CA VAL A 185 1.97 -5.91 -12.22
C VAL A 185 3.08 -5.69 -13.26
N GLN A 186 3.27 -6.63 -14.17
CA GLN A 186 4.30 -6.53 -15.22
C GLN A 186 4.09 -5.29 -16.10
N GLN A 187 2.85 -5.02 -16.54
CA GLN A 187 2.52 -3.83 -17.33
C GLN A 187 2.81 -2.55 -16.53
N THR A 188 2.43 -2.52 -15.26
CA THR A 188 2.64 -1.39 -14.35
C THR A 188 4.12 -1.08 -14.18
N LEU A 189 4.94 -2.12 -13.96
CA LEU A 189 6.39 -1.98 -13.84
C LEU A 189 7.05 -1.47 -15.12
N GLY A 190 6.48 -1.76 -16.30
CA GLY A 190 6.91 -1.15 -17.55
C GLY A 190 6.79 0.38 -17.56
N SER A 191 5.72 0.93 -16.95
CA SER A 191 5.56 2.38 -16.79
C SER A 191 6.58 2.97 -15.80
N VAL A 192 6.82 2.28 -14.70
CA VAL A 192 7.86 2.69 -13.72
C VAL A 192 9.24 2.72 -14.39
N ALA A 193 9.58 1.70 -15.17
CA ALA A 193 10.87 1.61 -15.88
C ALA A 193 11.06 2.75 -16.87
N ARG A 194 10.01 3.15 -17.61
CA ARG A 194 10.09 4.33 -18.51
C ARG A 194 10.43 5.60 -17.76
N GLY A 195 9.82 5.83 -16.60
CA GLY A 195 10.14 6.97 -15.75
C GLY A 195 11.54 6.90 -15.15
N ALA A 196 11.96 5.72 -14.74
CA ALA A 196 13.24 5.48 -14.05
C ALA A 196 14.48 5.71 -14.93
N LYS A 197 14.36 5.50 -16.25
CA LYS A 197 15.49 5.68 -17.20
C LYS A 197 16.79 5.01 -16.73
N GLY A 198 16.68 3.79 -16.21
CA GLY A 198 17.80 3.02 -15.68
C GLY A 198 18.14 3.25 -14.20
N ARG A 199 17.47 4.18 -13.51
CA ARG A 199 17.59 4.35 -12.06
C ARG A 199 16.95 3.16 -11.32
N LYS A 200 17.57 2.72 -10.25
CA LYS A 200 16.98 1.68 -9.40
C LYS A 200 15.82 2.26 -8.57
N VAL A 201 14.66 1.66 -8.69
CA VAL A 201 13.45 2.01 -7.95
C VAL A 201 12.93 0.75 -7.28
N LYS A 202 12.73 0.76 -5.96
CA LYS A 202 12.20 -0.40 -5.25
C LYS A 202 10.73 -0.62 -5.61
N THR A 203 10.37 -1.86 -5.93
CA THR A 203 9.02 -2.23 -6.33
C THR A 203 8.33 -3.03 -5.24
N SER A 204 7.24 -2.49 -4.69
CA SER A 204 6.43 -3.14 -3.65
C SER A 204 5.03 -3.36 -4.18
N GLY A 205 4.41 -4.50 -3.88
CA GLY A 205 3.04 -4.80 -4.27
C GLY A 205 2.19 -5.27 -3.09
N LEU A 206 1.00 -4.67 -2.92
CA LEU A 206 -0.01 -5.17 -1.99
C LEU A 206 -0.66 -6.42 -2.58
N VAL A 207 -0.56 -7.55 -1.87
CA VAL A 207 -1.15 -8.82 -2.28
C VAL A 207 -2.09 -9.32 -1.19
N TYR A 208 -3.38 -9.45 -1.51
CA TYR A 208 -4.31 -10.12 -0.61
C TYR A 208 -3.92 -11.57 -0.47
N ALA A 209 -3.77 -12.03 0.78
CA ALA A 209 -3.32 -13.38 1.04
C ALA A 209 -4.17 -14.07 2.11
N SER A 210 -4.35 -15.37 1.93
CA SER A 210 -4.97 -16.24 2.92
C SER A 210 -4.42 -17.65 2.80
N VAL A 211 -4.25 -18.34 3.92
CA VAL A 211 -3.79 -19.71 3.95
C VAL A 211 -4.67 -20.57 4.86
N ASP A 212 -4.99 -21.76 4.40
CA ASP A 212 -5.69 -22.79 5.17
C ASP A 212 -5.27 -24.18 4.66
N ALA A 213 -5.52 -25.23 5.45
CA ALA A 213 -5.36 -26.61 5.00
C ALA A 213 -6.33 -26.95 3.85
N GLU A 214 -7.50 -26.29 3.85
CA GLU A 214 -8.53 -26.42 2.81
C GLU A 214 -8.55 -25.15 1.94
N GLU A 215 -8.29 -25.32 0.66
CA GLU A 215 -8.25 -24.23 -0.35
C GLU A 215 -9.51 -23.37 -0.31
N GLN A 216 -10.70 -24.00 -0.25
CA GLN A 216 -11.96 -23.30 -0.22
C GLN A 216 -12.09 -22.32 0.95
N ARG A 217 -11.65 -22.74 2.14
CA ARG A 217 -11.67 -21.86 3.33
C ARG A 217 -10.72 -20.67 3.19
N ALA A 218 -9.56 -20.87 2.57
CA ALA A 218 -8.65 -19.78 2.29
C ALA A 218 -9.27 -18.79 1.30
N ASN A 219 -9.87 -19.30 0.22
CA ASN A 219 -10.48 -18.49 -0.83
C ASN A 219 -11.66 -17.66 -0.31
N ASP A 220 -12.53 -18.25 0.50
CA ASP A 220 -13.70 -17.58 1.06
C ASP A 220 -13.33 -16.37 1.92
N ARG A 221 -12.18 -16.41 2.61
CA ARG A 221 -11.71 -15.28 3.43
C ARG A 221 -11.35 -14.05 2.60
N VAL A 222 -10.95 -14.21 1.34
CA VAL A 222 -10.54 -13.09 0.48
C VAL A 222 -11.63 -12.62 -0.48
N ARG A 223 -12.72 -13.38 -0.68
CA ARG A 223 -13.80 -13.02 -1.61
C ARG A 223 -14.39 -11.64 -1.31
N ARG A 224 -14.74 -11.38 -0.06
CA ARG A 224 -15.36 -10.11 0.33
C ARG A 224 -14.49 -8.90 0.05
N ILE A 225 -13.20 -8.99 0.37
CA ILE A 225 -12.29 -7.87 0.12
C ILE A 225 -12.03 -7.69 -1.38
N LEU A 226 -11.96 -8.77 -2.15
CA LEU A 226 -11.88 -8.70 -3.61
C LEU A 226 -13.14 -8.10 -4.21
N ALA A 227 -14.33 -8.43 -3.70
CA ALA A 227 -15.59 -7.85 -4.14
C ALA A 227 -15.61 -6.32 -3.92
N ILE A 228 -15.21 -5.86 -2.73
CA ILE A 228 -15.10 -4.44 -2.43
C ILE A 228 -14.12 -3.73 -3.37
N LEU A 229 -13.00 -4.36 -3.69
CA LEU A 229 -11.96 -3.77 -4.52
C LEU A 229 -12.35 -3.77 -6.01
N LEU A 230 -12.65 -4.96 -6.56
CA LEU A 230 -12.78 -5.16 -8.01
C LEU A 230 -14.07 -4.58 -8.62
N ARG A 231 -15.02 -4.11 -7.79
CA ARG A 231 -16.24 -3.44 -8.27
C ARG A 231 -15.97 -2.14 -9.02
N GLY A 232 -14.82 -1.50 -8.75
CA GLY A 232 -14.49 -0.20 -9.32
C GLY A 232 -14.07 -0.29 -10.80
N ALA A 233 -14.62 0.59 -11.64
CA ALA A 233 -14.32 0.62 -13.07
C ALA A 233 -12.82 0.81 -13.39
N HIS A 234 -12.06 1.42 -12.48
CA HIS A 234 -10.61 1.58 -12.63
C HIS A 234 -9.83 0.26 -12.57
N HIS A 235 -10.46 -0.85 -12.12
CA HIS A 235 -9.88 -2.19 -12.17
C HIS A 235 -10.13 -2.92 -13.49
N LYS A 236 -10.88 -2.32 -14.44
CA LYS A 236 -11.20 -2.99 -15.72
C LYS A 236 -9.94 -3.44 -16.46
N ALA A 237 -8.95 -2.60 -16.60
CA ALA A 237 -7.70 -2.96 -17.27
C ALA A 237 -6.97 -4.13 -16.59
N ASN A 238 -7.01 -4.21 -15.26
CA ASN A 238 -6.45 -5.32 -14.50
C ASN A 238 -7.22 -6.63 -14.77
N LEU A 239 -8.56 -6.57 -14.78
CA LEU A 239 -9.41 -7.72 -15.09
C LEU A 239 -9.18 -8.22 -16.52
N ASP A 240 -9.16 -7.30 -17.49
CA ASP A 240 -8.95 -7.63 -18.91
C ASP A 240 -7.59 -8.30 -19.13
N LEU A 241 -6.52 -7.76 -18.55
CA LEU A 241 -5.17 -8.34 -18.64
C LEU A 241 -5.07 -9.72 -18.00
N ALA A 242 -5.80 -9.95 -16.93
CA ALA A 242 -5.88 -11.24 -16.26
C ALA A 242 -6.73 -12.26 -17.02
N GLY A 243 -7.50 -11.82 -18.02
CA GLY A 243 -8.54 -12.65 -18.64
C GLY A 243 -9.67 -12.99 -17.67
N SER A 244 -9.94 -12.12 -16.71
CA SER A 244 -10.98 -12.31 -15.70
C SER A 244 -12.32 -11.83 -16.22
N VAL A 245 -13.35 -12.68 -16.13
CA VAL A 245 -14.73 -12.33 -16.48
C VAL A 245 -15.48 -11.97 -15.20
N LEU A 246 -15.81 -10.69 -15.03
CA LEU A 246 -16.49 -10.18 -13.85
C LEU A 246 -17.51 -9.11 -14.23
N ASP A 247 -18.76 -9.31 -13.87
CA ASP A 247 -19.79 -8.28 -13.99
C ASP A 247 -19.61 -7.23 -12.87
N GLN A 248 -18.81 -6.21 -13.15
CA GLN A 248 -18.54 -5.12 -12.21
C GLN A 248 -19.80 -4.33 -11.85
N SER A 249 -20.79 -4.25 -12.74
CA SER A 249 -22.05 -3.54 -12.49
C SER A 249 -22.89 -4.29 -11.44
N ALA A 250 -23.09 -5.59 -11.65
CA ALA A 250 -23.80 -6.45 -10.70
C ALA A 250 -23.06 -6.50 -9.34
N LEU A 251 -21.71 -6.59 -9.38
CA LEU A 251 -20.89 -6.58 -8.17
C LEU A 251 -21.03 -5.27 -7.39
N ASN A 252 -20.96 -4.13 -8.09
CA ASN A 252 -21.12 -2.83 -7.45
C ASN A 252 -22.51 -2.66 -6.84
N ALA A 253 -23.56 -3.10 -7.54
CA ALA A 253 -24.93 -3.07 -7.01
C ALA A 253 -25.07 -3.92 -5.74
N ALA A 254 -24.51 -5.14 -5.72
CA ALA A 254 -24.55 -6.01 -4.55
C ALA A 254 -23.79 -5.39 -3.36
N VAL A 255 -22.59 -4.82 -3.58
CA VAL A 255 -21.79 -4.19 -2.51
C VAL A 255 -22.50 -2.93 -1.96
N VAL A 256 -23.09 -2.10 -2.81
CA VAL A 256 -23.82 -0.89 -2.38
C VAL A 256 -25.08 -1.26 -1.58
N ALA A 257 -25.75 -2.36 -1.95
CA ALA A 257 -26.90 -2.89 -1.20
C ALA A 257 -26.49 -3.69 0.05
N GLU A 258 -25.20 -3.82 0.34
CA GLU A 258 -24.65 -4.68 1.41
C GLU A 258 -25.09 -6.16 1.31
N ASP A 259 -25.50 -6.60 0.11
CA ASP A 259 -25.79 -8.01 -0.18
C ASP A 259 -24.47 -8.79 -0.34
N TRP A 260 -23.85 -9.07 0.79
CA TRP A 260 -22.55 -9.72 0.83
C TRP A 260 -22.57 -11.14 0.29
N SER A 261 -23.68 -11.86 0.46
CA SER A 261 -23.82 -13.21 -0.09
C SER A 261 -23.72 -13.19 -1.63
N ARG A 262 -24.42 -12.27 -2.25
CA ARG A 262 -24.37 -12.08 -3.71
C ARG A 262 -23.01 -11.52 -4.17
N ALA A 263 -22.46 -10.55 -3.44
CA ALA A 263 -21.18 -9.97 -3.79
C ALA A 263 -20.04 -11.02 -3.75
N GLU A 264 -20.00 -11.84 -2.71
CA GLU A 264 -19.01 -12.91 -2.57
C GLU A 264 -19.20 -14.02 -3.61
N ALA A 265 -20.44 -14.37 -3.97
CA ALA A 265 -20.76 -15.35 -5.00
C ALA A 265 -20.31 -14.93 -6.42
N LEU A 266 -20.24 -13.61 -6.68
CA LEU A 266 -19.71 -13.08 -7.95
C LEU A 266 -18.18 -13.18 -8.06
N ILE A 267 -17.48 -13.42 -6.95
CA ILE A 267 -16.03 -13.63 -6.92
C ILE A 267 -15.75 -15.13 -6.97
N GLY A 268 -15.70 -15.70 -8.16
CA GLY A 268 -15.38 -17.11 -8.37
C GLY A 268 -13.93 -17.46 -7.97
N ASP A 269 -13.63 -18.76 -7.87
CA ASP A 269 -12.29 -19.25 -7.53
C ASP A 269 -11.25 -18.82 -8.57
N ASP A 270 -11.64 -18.70 -9.83
CA ASP A 270 -10.79 -18.19 -10.89
C ASP A 270 -10.39 -16.73 -10.70
N ILE A 271 -11.30 -15.88 -10.16
CA ILE A 271 -11.00 -14.49 -9.79
C ILE A 271 -10.02 -14.48 -8.60
N VAL A 272 -10.28 -15.29 -7.58
CA VAL A 272 -9.37 -15.40 -6.41
C VAL A 272 -7.98 -15.82 -6.86
N ALA A 273 -7.86 -16.87 -7.69
CA ALA A 273 -6.58 -17.38 -8.16
C ALA A 273 -5.77 -16.35 -8.97
N ARG A 274 -6.43 -15.41 -9.67
CA ARG A 274 -5.76 -14.38 -10.47
C ARG A 274 -5.41 -13.13 -9.70
N HIS A 275 -6.19 -12.79 -8.66
CA HIS A 275 -6.11 -11.49 -8.00
C HIS A 275 -5.68 -11.55 -6.52
N ALA A 276 -5.39 -12.75 -6.00
CA ALA A 276 -4.91 -12.96 -4.64
C ALA A 276 -3.85 -14.06 -4.58
N ALA A 277 -3.20 -14.19 -3.43
CA ALA A 277 -2.37 -15.33 -3.06
C ALA A 277 -3.11 -16.11 -1.97
N SER A 278 -3.95 -17.06 -2.37
CA SER A 278 -4.84 -17.81 -1.48
C SER A 278 -4.78 -19.31 -1.75
N GLY A 279 -5.02 -20.12 -0.73
CA GLY A 279 -5.08 -21.56 -0.85
C GLY A 279 -4.33 -22.31 0.25
N THR A 280 -3.92 -23.54 -0.07
CA THR A 280 -3.06 -24.33 0.82
C THR A 280 -1.66 -23.69 0.94
N PRO A 281 -0.84 -24.08 1.91
CA PRO A 281 0.53 -23.56 2.04
C PRO A 281 1.36 -23.69 0.77
N GLU A 282 1.17 -24.76 0.01
CA GLU A 282 1.88 -24.95 -1.27
C GLU A 282 1.38 -23.99 -2.35
N GLN A 283 0.07 -23.82 -2.48
CA GLN A 283 -0.55 -22.90 -3.42
C GLN A 283 -0.17 -21.45 -3.12
N LEU A 284 -0.21 -21.06 -1.83
CA LEU A 284 0.24 -19.74 -1.38
C LEU A 284 1.69 -19.48 -1.80
N ARG A 285 2.61 -20.41 -1.49
CA ARG A 285 4.03 -20.27 -1.82
C ARG A 285 4.24 -20.11 -3.31
N ARG A 286 3.60 -20.94 -4.12
CA ARG A 286 3.66 -20.84 -5.59
C ARG A 286 3.17 -19.48 -6.07
N ARG A 287 2.05 -18.98 -5.53
CA ARG A 287 1.47 -17.71 -5.95
C ARG A 287 2.33 -16.50 -5.55
N LEU A 288 2.92 -16.52 -4.36
CA LEU A 288 3.89 -15.49 -3.94
C LEU A 288 5.14 -15.50 -4.82
N ALA A 289 5.63 -16.68 -5.22
CA ALA A 289 6.74 -16.79 -6.16
C ALA A 289 6.42 -16.21 -7.53
N GLU A 290 5.19 -16.37 -8.04
CA GLU A 290 4.74 -15.75 -9.29
C GLU A 290 4.72 -14.22 -9.21
N TYR A 291 4.24 -13.65 -8.10
CA TYR A 291 4.29 -12.21 -7.86
C TYR A 291 5.74 -11.70 -7.79
N HIS A 292 6.62 -12.43 -7.13
CA HIS A 292 8.03 -12.08 -7.09
C HIS A 292 8.65 -12.14 -8.50
N ALA A 293 8.42 -13.21 -9.24
CA ALA A 293 8.91 -13.38 -10.61
C ALA A 293 8.37 -12.31 -11.57
N SER A 294 7.25 -11.65 -11.25
CA SER A 294 6.72 -10.53 -12.02
C SER A 294 7.55 -9.23 -11.91
N GLY A 295 8.53 -9.18 -10.99
CA GLY A 295 9.44 -8.06 -10.79
C GLY A 295 9.20 -7.27 -9.50
N LEU A 296 8.45 -7.81 -8.53
CA LEU A 296 8.31 -7.20 -7.21
C LEU A 296 9.53 -7.52 -6.33
N ASP A 297 10.17 -6.49 -5.78
CA ASP A 297 11.21 -6.62 -4.75
C ASP A 297 10.62 -6.95 -3.38
N GLU A 298 9.41 -6.44 -3.10
CA GLU A 298 8.73 -6.59 -1.82
C GLU A 298 7.25 -6.95 -2.05
N ILE A 299 6.79 -8.02 -1.39
CA ILE A 299 5.38 -8.39 -1.33
C ILE A 299 4.83 -7.97 0.02
N VAL A 300 3.79 -7.13 -0.01
CA VAL A 300 3.10 -6.64 1.17
C VAL A 300 1.80 -7.42 1.34
N ILE A 301 1.78 -8.33 2.29
CA ILE A 301 0.62 -9.17 2.62
C ILE A 301 -0.50 -8.30 3.17
N ALA A 302 -1.66 -8.35 2.51
CA ALA A 302 -2.83 -7.55 2.82
C ALA A 302 -4.08 -8.41 3.07
N GLY A 303 -5.10 -7.82 3.68
CA GLY A 303 -6.39 -8.46 3.92
C GLY A 303 -6.40 -9.51 5.03
N VAL A 304 -5.35 -9.61 5.80
CA VAL A 304 -5.23 -10.59 6.90
C VAL A 304 -5.94 -10.06 8.16
N ARG A 305 -6.72 -10.92 8.81
CA ARG A 305 -7.61 -10.53 9.92
C ARG A 305 -6.94 -10.56 11.29
N ASP A 306 -5.95 -11.43 11.51
CA ASP A 306 -5.33 -11.67 12.82
C ASP A 306 -3.87 -12.10 12.71
N GLY A 307 -3.17 -12.14 13.83
CA GLY A 307 -1.78 -12.54 13.90
C GLY A 307 -1.56 -14.04 13.64
N ALA A 308 -2.56 -14.90 13.85
CA ALA A 308 -2.43 -16.32 13.56
C ALA A 308 -2.28 -16.56 12.06
N GLN A 309 -3.08 -15.87 11.24
CA GLN A 309 -2.97 -15.90 9.79
C GLN A 309 -1.64 -15.31 9.31
N ILE A 310 -1.18 -14.17 9.90
CA ILE A 310 0.14 -13.60 9.58
C ILE A 310 1.24 -14.62 9.81
N LYS A 311 1.26 -15.28 10.99
CA LYS A 311 2.26 -16.31 11.31
C LYS A 311 2.19 -17.50 10.34
N ALA A 312 0.98 -17.93 9.98
CA ALA A 312 0.79 -19.04 9.05
C ALA A 312 1.31 -18.68 7.64
N ILE A 313 1.02 -17.48 7.14
CA ILE A 313 1.49 -17.00 5.84
C ILE A 313 3.02 -16.87 5.84
N LEU A 314 3.61 -16.17 6.82
CA LEU A 314 5.05 -15.97 6.89
C LEU A 314 5.85 -17.27 7.06
N LYS A 315 5.26 -18.28 7.71
CA LYS A 315 5.87 -19.63 7.83
C LYS A 315 5.78 -20.43 6.53
N SER A 316 4.77 -20.16 5.71
CA SER A 316 4.49 -20.90 4.47
C SER A 316 5.18 -20.33 3.24
N SER A 317 5.80 -19.16 3.35
CA SER A 317 6.39 -18.39 2.24
C SER A 317 7.89 -18.69 2.04
#